data_928b900c7a8c6bf92bd1217178fc41e5
#
_entry.id   928b900c7a8c6bf92bd1217178fc41e5
#
_cell.length_a   1.000
_cell.length_b   1.000
_cell.length_c   1.000
_cell.angle_alpha   90.00
_cell.angle_beta   90.00
_cell.angle_gamma   90.00
#
_symmetry.space_group_name_H-M   'P 1'
#
loop_
_entity.id
_entity.type
_entity.pdbx_description
1 polymer ?
#
loop_
_entity_poly.entity_id
_entity_poly.type
_entity_poly.pdbx_seq_one_letter_code
_entity_poly.pdbx_strand_id
1 'polypeptide(L)'
;MLQLARKYRKSYTGEDIIVERKHEGQRWWDVTETIPNMVTNNQISNRAVVIGNGPGRLPFNLNNLKTPQGLLGATTVQTYGCNALYRDFTPDFLVATGNIGIVPEIADSDYVKDNIVYTNAIHLLEHPSKFYLIPHDPYADAGTTAAYIAAFDGHTKIYLLGFDGYELEGHNNNIYADTSGYDAKWAFEIDGDKFINNRAQLFNTYTDVDFVWVTQHGKSTVPEQLKWCSNHRQISFRDLVLECDL
;
A
#
# COMPACT_ATOMS: atom_id res chain seq x y z
N MET A 1 12.95 7.86 24.69
CA MET A 1 11.57 7.55 24.25
C MET A 1 11.51 7.82 22.75
N LEU A 2 11.20 6.82 21.95
CA LEU A 2 10.93 7.01 20.52
C LEU A 2 9.46 7.41 20.37
N GLN A 3 9.22 8.60 19.84
CA GLN A 3 7.88 9.12 19.62
C GLN A 3 7.68 9.25 18.10
N LEU A 4 6.59 8.72 17.63
CA LEU A 4 6.17 8.84 16.24
C LEU A 4 4.75 9.36 16.20
N ALA A 5 4.58 10.50 15.56
CA ALA A 5 3.29 11.08 15.28
C ALA A 5 3.00 11.00 13.77
N ARG A 6 1.83 10.57 13.42
CA ARG A 6 1.33 10.64 12.07
C ARG A 6 -0.08 11.14 12.02
N LYS A 7 -0.31 11.99 11.04
CA LYS A 7 -1.60 12.55 10.73
C LYS A 7 -2.28 11.69 9.65
N TYR A 8 -3.49 11.25 9.94
CA TYR A 8 -4.35 10.55 9.00
C TYR A 8 -5.60 11.36 8.76
N ARG A 9 -6.06 11.35 7.53
CA ARG A 9 -7.40 11.84 7.25
C ARG A 9 -8.36 10.67 7.23
N LYS A 10 -9.33 10.71 8.14
CA LYS A 10 -10.42 9.76 8.15
C LYS A 10 -11.51 10.23 7.21
N SER A 11 -11.55 9.65 6.02
CA SER A 11 -12.65 9.74 5.05
C SER A 11 -13.31 11.11 4.85
N TYR A 12 -14.51 11.10 4.34
CA TYR A 12 -15.35 12.22 3.94
C TYR A 12 -15.72 13.25 5.01
N THR A 13 -15.49 12.97 6.28
CA THR A 13 -15.79 13.90 7.37
C THR A 13 -14.81 15.06 7.45
N GLY A 14 -13.69 14.98 6.76
CA GLY A 14 -12.64 15.98 6.83
C GLY A 14 -11.90 16.00 8.17
N GLU A 15 -12.05 14.96 8.98
CA GLU A 15 -11.33 14.81 10.24
C GLU A 15 -9.94 14.25 9.99
N ASP A 16 -8.94 14.88 10.58
CA ASP A 16 -7.59 14.33 10.63
C ASP A 16 -7.41 13.60 11.96
N ILE A 17 -6.94 12.35 11.87
CA ILE A 17 -6.58 11.57 13.04
C ILE A 17 -5.06 11.60 13.19
N ILE A 18 -4.59 12.03 14.34
CA ILE A 18 -3.19 11.93 14.72
C ILE A 18 -3.04 10.68 15.58
N VAL A 19 -2.21 9.77 15.13
CA VAL A 19 -1.79 8.61 15.92
C VAL A 19 -0.34 8.83 16.33
N GLU A 20 -0.14 8.96 17.62
CA GLU A 20 1.19 8.92 18.21
C GLU A 20 1.45 7.54 18.77
N ARG A 21 2.54 6.93 18.35
CA ARG A 21 3.02 5.73 19.01
C ARG A 21 4.25 6.07 19.85
N LYS A 22 4.18 5.67 21.12
CA LYS A 22 5.24 5.88 22.09
C LYS A 22 5.80 4.55 22.54
N HIS A 23 7.11 4.49 22.69
CA HIS A 23 7.80 3.34 23.24
C HIS A 23 8.50 3.74 24.54
N GLU A 24 8.18 3.05 25.60
CA GLU A 24 8.84 3.23 26.90
C GLU A 24 9.13 1.87 27.52
N GLY A 25 10.41 1.61 27.75
CA GLY A 25 10.87 0.28 28.15
C GLY A 25 10.57 -0.75 27.07
N GLN A 26 9.74 -1.75 27.40
CA GLN A 26 9.33 -2.82 26.46
C GLN A 26 7.87 -2.68 26.01
N ARG A 27 7.26 -1.54 26.23
CA ARG A 27 5.83 -1.34 25.93
C ARG A 27 5.64 -0.30 24.85
N TRP A 28 4.71 -0.61 23.96
CA TRP A 28 4.16 0.32 22.98
C TRP A 28 2.74 0.70 23.39
N TRP A 29 2.38 1.94 23.16
CA TRP A 29 0.97 2.37 23.26
C TRP A 29 0.70 3.43 22.20
N ASP A 30 -0.55 3.44 21.76
CA ASP A 30 -1.04 4.40 20.78
C ASP A 30 -1.84 5.48 21.52
N VAL A 31 -1.58 6.72 21.18
CA VAL A 31 -2.39 7.87 21.54
C VAL A 31 -3.02 8.38 20.26
N THR A 32 -4.34 8.39 20.21
CA THR A 32 -5.08 8.86 19.04
C THR A 32 -5.80 10.14 19.38
N GLU A 33 -5.62 11.16 18.57
CA GLU A 33 -6.31 12.44 18.68
C GLU A 33 -6.99 12.74 17.35
N THR A 34 -8.27 13.12 17.40
CA THR A 34 -9.02 13.54 16.23
C THR A 34 -9.05 15.06 16.17
N ILE A 35 -8.52 15.63 15.08
CA ILE A 35 -8.53 17.05 14.85
C ILE A 35 -9.48 17.34 13.69
N PRO A 36 -10.51 18.21 13.89
CA PRO A 36 -11.36 18.65 12.80
C PRO A 36 -10.53 19.31 11.71
N ASN A 37 -10.70 18.87 10.47
CA ASN A 37 -10.04 19.52 9.35
C ASN A 37 -10.82 20.76 8.96
N MET A 38 -10.29 21.92 9.31
CA MET A 38 -10.86 23.22 9.00
C MET A 38 -10.78 23.57 7.49
N VAL A 39 -9.91 22.89 6.77
CA VAL A 39 -9.78 23.03 5.32
C VAL A 39 -10.41 21.80 4.68
N THR A 40 -11.64 21.93 4.21
CA THR A 40 -12.25 20.94 3.34
C THR A 40 -11.43 20.84 2.07
N ASN A 41 -10.45 19.97 2.09
CA ASN A 41 -9.68 19.68 0.89
C ASN A 41 -10.50 18.71 0.04
N ASN A 42 -11.47 19.28 -0.70
CA ASN A 42 -12.27 18.57 -1.69
C ASN A 42 -11.42 17.97 -2.82
N GLN A 43 -10.12 18.11 -2.74
CA GLN A 43 -9.17 17.68 -3.75
C GLN A 43 -8.50 16.34 -3.43
N ILE A 44 -8.72 15.78 -2.25
CA ILE A 44 -8.25 14.42 -1.99
C ILE A 44 -9.21 13.47 -2.67
N SER A 45 -8.69 12.79 -3.66
CA SER A 45 -9.42 11.73 -4.34
C SER A 45 -9.88 10.68 -3.33
N ASN A 46 -11.13 10.26 -3.44
CA ASN A 46 -11.63 9.08 -2.74
C ASN A 46 -11.06 7.77 -3.32
N ARG A 47 -10.21 7.90 -4.34
CA ARG A 47 -9.60 6.81 -5.11
C ARG A 47 -8.12 6.69 -4.78
N ALA A 48 -7.67 5.46 -4.59
CA ALA A 48 -6.26 5.14 -4.46
C ALA A 48 -5.87 4.05 -5.45
N VAL A 49 -4.63 4.12 -5.95
CA VAL A 49 -4.00 3.02 -6.69
C VAL A 49 -2.90 2.44 -5.83
N VAL A 50 -3.03 1.18 -5.47
CA VAL A 50 -2.02 0.43 -4.74
C VAL A 50 -1.22 -0.41 -5.73
N ILE A 51 0.08 -0.20 -5.74
CA ILE A 51 0.99 -0.76 -6.74
C ILE A 51 1.81 -1.87 -6.07
N GLY A 52 1.47 -3.10 -6.40
CA GLY A 52 2.22 -4.30 -6.04
C GLY A 52 3.42 -4.53 -6.97
N ASN A 53 4.22 -5.53 -6.65
CA ASN A 53 5.43 -5.87 -7.38
C ASN A 53 5.26 -7.07 -8.33
N GLY A 54 4.03 -7.47 -8.60
CA GLY A 54 3.74 -8.54 -9.55
C GLY A 54 3.96 -8.11 -11.02
N PRO A 55 4.36 -9.06 -11.89
CA PRO A 55 4.68 -8.78 -13.29
C PRO A 55 3.48 -8.30 -14.11
N GLY A 56 2.25 -8.60 -13.69
CA GLY A 56 1.04 -8.18 -14.38
C GLY A 56 0.89 -6.66 -14.52
N ARG A 57 1.64 -5.87 -13.73
CA ARG A 57 1.64 -4.40 -13.89
C ARG A 57 2.57 -3.88 -15.00
N LEU A 58 3.52 -4.69 -15.47
CA LEU A 58 4.56 -4.22 -16.40
C LEU A 58 4.03 -3.57 -17.68
N PRO A 59 2.91 -4.02 -18.29
CA PRO A 59 2.37 -3.37 -19.47
C PRO A 59 1.70 -2.01 -19.18
N PHE A 60 1.48 -1.64 -17.91
CA PHE A 60 0.87 -0.37 -17.53
C PHE A 60 1.94 0.70 -17.31
N ASN A 61 1.78 1.85 -17.96
CA ASN A 61 2.67 2.99 -17.74
C ASN A 61 2.33 3.71 -16.42
N LEU A 62 3.14 3.49 -15.39
CA LEU A 62 2.93 4.09 -14.08
C LEU A 62 2.97 5.63 -14.08
N ASN A 63 3.63 6.25 -15.08
CA ASN A 63 3.65 7.71 -15.19
C ASN A 63 2.27 8.32 -15.42
N ASN A 64 1.32 7.56 -15.95
CA ASN A 64 -0.06 8.02 -16.08
C ASN A 64 -0.67 8.37 -14.71
N LEU A 65 -0.26 7.67 -13.64
CA LEU A 65 -0.75 7.93 -12.28
C LEU A 65 -0.25 9.26 -11.69
N LYS A 66 0.78 9.85 -12.27
CA LYS A 66 1.35 11.14 -11.86
C LYS A 66 0.91 12.29 -12.74
N THR A 67 0.12 12.03 -13.78
CA THR A 67 -0.36 13.08 -14.67
C THR A 67 -1.43 13.91 -13.95
N PRO A 68 -1.22 15.22 -13.74
CA PRO A 68 -2.24 16.07 -13.15
C PRO A 68 -3.44 16.20 -14.09
N GLN A 69 -4.60 15.79 -13.65
CA GLN A 69 -5.85 15.87 -14.40
C GLN A 69 -6.90 16.74 -13.66
N GLY A 70 -6.71 16.92 -12.37
CA GLY A 70 -7.64 17.66 -11.54
C GLY A 70 -7.52 19.19 -11.68
N LEU A 71 -8.48 19.90 -11.08
CA LEU A 71 -8.45 21.34 -10.97
C LEU A 71 -7.15 21.78 -10.28
N LEU A 72 -6.49 22.81 -10.80
CA LEU A 72 -5.22 23.31 -10.30
C LEU A 72 -4.03 22.31 -10.38
N GLY A 73 -4.13 21.29 -11.24
CA GLY A 73 -3.06 20.33 -11.46
C GLY A 73 -2.94 19.24 -10.38
N ALA A 74 -3.98 19.03 -9.56
CA ALA A 74 -4.01 17.91 -8.63
C ALA A 74 -4.13 16.57 -9.38
N THR A 75 -3.53 15.51 -8.85
CA THR A 75 -3.73 14.15 -9.36
C THR A 75 -5.13 13.63 -9.00
N THR A 76 -5.71 12.80 -9.88
CA THR A 76 -7.05 12.24 -9.66
C THR A 76 -7.05 11.04 -8.71
N VAL A 77 -5.89 10.46 -8.46
CA VAL A 77 -5.70 9.31 -7.57
C VAL A 77 -4.52 9.52 -6.65
N GLN A 78 -4.57 8.93 -5.46
CA GLN A 78 -3.44 8.82 -4.56
C GLN A 78 -2.75 7.47 -4.74
N THR A 79 -1.44 7.43 -4.71
CA THR A 79 -0.66 6.23 -5.01
C THR A 79 0.01 5.67 -3.77
N TYR A 80 -0.12 4.36 -3.60
CA TYR A 80 0.52 3.58 -2.55
C TYR A 80 1.38 2.50 -3.18
N GLY A 81 2.57 2.31 -2.69
CA GLY A 81 3.49 1.31 -3.21
C GLY A 81 4.08 0.42 -2.14
N CYS A 82 4.80 -0.62 -2.52
CA CYS A 82 5.45 -1.50 -1.58
C CYS A 82 6.90 -1.83 -1.95
N ASN A 83 7.72 -1.92 -0.93
CA ASN A 83 9.11 -2.40 -0.98
C ASN A 83 9.91 -1.76 -2.14
N ALA A 84 10.45 -2.56 -3.06
CA ALA A 84 11.36 -2.09 -4.11
C ALA A 84 10.71 -1.23 -5.21
N LEU A 85 9.42 -0.96 -5.16
CA LEU A 85 8.75 -0.10 -6.14
C LEU A 85 9.45 1.28 -6.27
N TYR A 86 10.01 1.80 -5.19
CA TYR A 86 10.71 3.10 -5.18
C TYR A 86 11.86 3.22 -6.19
N ARG A 87 12.37 2.10 -6.69
CA ARG A 87 13.43 2.06 -7.70
C ARG A 87 12.96 2.51 -9.08
N ASP A 88 11.67 2.28 -9.38
CA ASP A 88 11.07 2.53 -10.70
C ASP A 88 10.05 3.66 -10.67
N PHE A 89 9.42 3.86 -9.52
CA PHE A 89 8.30 4.79 -9.38
C PHE A 89 8.25 5.33 -7.94
N THR A 90 8.01 6.63 -7.81
CA THR A 90 7.82 7.27 -6.52
C THR A 90 6.33 7.40 -6.22
N PRO A 91 5.74 6.49 -5.42
CA PRO A 91 4.35 6.66 -4.97
C PRO A 91 4.25 7.76 -3.92
N ASP A 92 3.03 8.24 -3.65
CA ASP A 92 2.79 9.20 -2.57
C ASP A 92 3.12 8.60 -1.21
N PHE A 93 2.89 7.29 -1.04
CA PHE A 93 3.23 6.53 0.16
C PHE A 93 3.87 5.19 -0.21
N LEU A 94 4.95 4.85 0.46
CA LEU A 94 5.60 3.55 0.32
C LEU A 94 5.47 2.75 1.61
N VAL A 95 5.17 1.47 1.50
CA VAL A 95 5.20 0.51 2.62
C VAL A 95 6.42 -0.38 2.47
N ALA A 96 7.31 -0.34 3.44
CA ALA A 96 8.51 -1.17 3.49
C ALA A 96 8.40 -2.15 4.67
N THR A 97 8.03 -3.39 4.36
CA THR A 97 7.87 -4.45 5.39
C THR A 97 8.42 -5.78 4.89
N GLY A 98 8.54 -6.71 5.84
CA GLY A 98 8.96 -8.09 5.55
C GLY A 98 10.46 -8.19 5.45
N ASN A 99 10.98 -8.81 4.44
CA ASN A 99 12.30 -9.37 4.43
C ASN A 99 13.48 -8.41 4.42
N ILE A 100 14.34 -8.75 5.23
CA ILE A 100 15.75 -8.93 5.23
C ILE A 100 16.41 -8.31 3.98
N GLY A 101 16.71 -7.11 3.94
CA GLY A 101 17.51 -6.47 2.91
C GLY A 101 16.83 -5.27 2.26
N ILE A 102 15.54 -5.35 1.92
CA ILE A 102 14.88 -4.21 1.26
C ILE A 102 14.66 -3.02 2.21
N VAL A 103 14.33 -3.27 3.47
CA VAL A 103 14.11 -2.19 4.45
C VAL A 103 15.41 -1.47 4.78
N PRO A 104 16.53 -2.15 5.09
CA PRO A 104 17.84 -1.51 5.21
C PRO A 104 18.26 -0.74 3.96
N GLU A 105 18.05 -1.29 2.76
CA GLU A 105 18.37 -0.61 1.50
C GLU A 105 17.63 0.71 1.37
N ILE A 106 16.32 0.73 1.65
CA ILE A 106 15.52 1.94 1.63
C ILE A 106 16.01 2.92 2.70
N ALA A 107 16.31 2.44 3.91
CA ALA A 107 16.80 3.28 5.01
C ALA A 107 18.12 3.99 4.69
N ASP A 108 19.00 3.33 3.94
CA ASP A 108 20.31 3.85 3.55
C ASP A 108 20.25 4.73 2.29
N SER A 109 19.13 4.71 1.58
CA SER A 109 18.91 5.53 0.38
C SER A 109 18.52 6.97 0.73
N ASP A 110 18.69 7.87 -0.25
CA ASP A 110 18.18 9.24 -0.14
C ASP A 110 16.64 9.31 -0.23
N TYR A 111 15.99 8.25 -0.66
CA TYR A 111 14.55 8.19 -0.85
C TYR A 111 13.77 8.59 0.42
N VAL A 112 14.19 8.11 1.58
CA VAL A 112 13.52 8.37 2.87
C VAL A 112 13.61 9.83 3.33
N LYS A 113 14.47 10.64 2.72
CA LYS A 113 14.62 12.06 3.10
C LYS A 113 13.43 12.90 2.63
N ASP A 114 12.91 12.58 1.45
CA ASP A 114 11.91 13.38 0.76
C ASP A 114 10.56 12.65 0.61
N ASN A 115 10.49 11.37 0.99
CA ASN A 115 9.32 10.54 0.77
C ASN A 115 8.80 9.90 2.07
N ILE A 116 7.51 9.63 2.09
CA ILE A 116 6.85 8.99 3.23
C ILE A 116 6.94 7.47 3.07
N VAL A 117 7.66 6.85 3.98
CA VAL A 117 7.82 5.39 4.01
C VAL A 117 7.32 4.85 5.34
N TYR A 118 6.38 3.92 5.28
CA TYR A 118 5.85 3.20 6.44
C TYR A 118 6.57 1.90 6.65
N THR A 119 6.79 1.57 7.91
CA THR A 119 7.31 0.26 8.30
C THR A 119 6.72 -0.22 9.61
N ASN A 120 7.00 -1.47 9.96
CA ASN A 120 6.61 -2.04 11.24
C ASN A 120 7.50 -1.53 12.40
N ALA A 121 7.09 -1.84 13.63
CA ALA A 121 7.76 -1.36 14.83
C ALA A 121 9.22 -1.84 14.96
N ILE A 122 9.54 -3.05 14.47
CA ILE A 122 10.88 -3.61 14.56
C ILE A 122 11.86 -2.78 13.73
N HIS A 123 11.57 -2.61 12.45
CA HIS A 123 12.41 -1.84 11.54
C HIS A 123 12.48 -0.35 11.90
N LEU A 124 11.42 0.16 12.51
CA LEU A 124 11.45 1.52 13.03
C LEU A 124 12.50 1.71 14.13
N LEU A 125 12.66 0.71 15.00
CA LEU A 125 13.69 0.71 16.05
C LEU A 125 15.09 0.52 15.49
N GLU A 126 15.23 -0.31 14.46
CA GLU A 126 16.50 -0.56 13.78
C GLU A 126 17.00 0.66 13.01
N HIS A 127 16.08 1.47 12.48
CA HIS A 127 16.38 2.64 11.66
C HIS A 127 15.70 3.92 12.20
N PRO A 128 16.15 4.47 13.32
CA PRO A 128 15.51 5.62 13.96
C PRO A 128 15.39 6.82 13.03
N SER A 129 14.25 7.48 13.06
CA SER A 129 13.94 8.70 12.29
C SER A 129 13.90 8.56 10.77
N LYS A 130 13.95 7.33 10.24
CA LYS A 130 13.89 7.07 8.79
C LYS A 130 12.48 6.82 8.29
N PHE A 131 11.63 6.26 9.12
CA PHE A 131 10.34 5.72 8.73
C PHE A 131 9.19 6.22 9.59
N TYR A 132 7.99 6.04 9.06
CA TYR A 132 6.73 6.19 9.80
C TYR A 132 6.21 4.81 10.20
N LEU A 133 5.50 4.76 11.32
CA LEU A 133 4.93 3.52 11.80
C LEU A 133 3.64 3.17 11.06
N ILE A 134 3.49 1.90 10.67
CA ILE A 134 2.21 1.37 10.21
C ILE A 134 1.23 1.39 11.39
N PRO A 135 0.08 2.10 11.26
CA PRO A 135 -0.94 2.09 12.32
C PRO A 135 -1.59 0.71 12.40
N HIS A 136 -1.73 0.18 13.60
CA HIS A 136 -2.41 -1.11 13.82
C HIS A 136 -1.99 -2.20 12.82
N ASP A 137 -0.66 -2.41 12.69
CA ASP A 137 -0.05 -3.30 11.70
C ASP A 137 -0.87 -4.59 11.49
N PRO A 138 -1.40 -4.84 10.30
CA PRO A 138 -2.20 -6.03 10.02
C PRO A 138 -1.37 -7.32 9.92
N TYR A 139 -0.04 -7.21 10.02
CA TYR A 139 0.91 -8.32 9.86
C TYR A 139 0.75 -9.08 8.54
N ALA A 140 0.38 -8.36 7.49
CA ALA A 140 0.19 -8.87 6.14
C ALA A 140 1.47 -8.65 5.28
N ASP A 141 1.44 -9.15 4.05
CA ASP A 141 2.45 -8.81 3.05
C ASP A 141 2.44 -7.31 2.75
N ALA A 142 3.57 -6.79 2.22
CA ALA A 142 3.74 -5.36 2.01
C ALA A 142 2.69 -4.75 1.05
N GLY A 143 2.26 -5.49 0.02
CA GLY A 143 1.22 -5.04 -0.89
C GLY A 143 -0.14 -4.94 -0.21
N THR A 144 -0.54 -5.99 0.52
CA THR A 144 -1.79 -5.98 1.30
C THR A 144 -1.75 -4.92 2.41
N THR A 145 -0.59 -4.71 3.04
CA THR A 145 -0.42 -3.63 4.02
C THR A 145 -0.54 -2.25 3.38
N ALA A 146 -0.04 -2.06 2.15
CA ALA A 146 -0.23 -0.81 1.41
C ALA A 146 -1.73 -0.55 1.10
N ALA A 147 -2.47 -1.60 0.72
CA ALA A 147 -3.92 -1.51 0.54
C ALA A 147 -4.67 -1.22 1.86
N TYR A 148 -4.20 -1.79 2.97
CA TYR A 148 -4.70 -1.48 4.28
C TYR A 148 -4.50 0.01 4.64
N ILE A 149 -3.30 0.56 4.39
CA ILE A 149 -3.04 1.99 4.64
C ILE A 149 -3.97 2.86 3.80
N ALA A 150 -4.18 2.53 2.52
CA ALA A 150 -5.11 3.27 1.67
C ALA A 150 -6.55 3.24 2.22
N ALA A 151 -7.02 2.09 2.69
CA ALA A 151 -8.34 1.97 3.31
C ALA A 151 -8.42 2.73 4.65
N PHE A 152 -7.36 2.66 5.46
CA PHE A 152 -7.24 3.37 6.73
C PHE A 152 -7.23 4.90 6.52
N ASP A 153 -6.60 5.38 5.45
CA ASP A 153 -6.58 6.79 5.06
C ASP A 153 -7.96 7.28 4.55
N GLY A 154 -8.91 6.37 4.38
CA GLY A 154 -10.32 6.69 4.08
C GLY A 154 -10.68 6.66 2.59
N HIS A 155 -9.84 6.06 1.74
CA HIS A 155 -10.22 5.84 0.35
C HIS A 155 -11.33 4.79 0.27
N THR A 156 -12.34 5.07 -0.52
CA THR A 156 -13.50 4.18 -0.70
C THR A 156 -13.45 3.37 -1.97
N LYS A 157 -12.50 3.68 -2.84
CA LYS A 157 -12.23 2.89 -4.03
C LYS A 157 -10.73 2.70 -4.18
N ILE A 158 -10.27 1.44 -4.07
CA ILE A 158 -8.87 1.08 -4.06
C ILE A 158 -8.58 0.13 -5.21
N TYR A 159 -7.78 0.59 -6.16
CA TYR A 159 -7.34 -0.19 -7.31
C TYR A 159 -6.05 -0.94 -6.97
N LEU A 160 -6.05 -2.25 -7.18
CA LEU A 160 -4.93 -3.14 -6.90
C LEU A 160 -4.22 -3.50 -8.21
N LEU A 161 -3.07 -2.91 -8.48
CA LEU A 161 -2.28 -3.10 -9.70
C LEU A 161 -1.02 -3.92 -9.39
N GLY A 162 -0.78 -5.02 -10.12
CA GLY A 162 0.37 -5.90 -9.87
C GLY A 162 0.20 -6.82 -8.64
N PHE A 163 -1.03 -7.29 -8.42
CA PHE A 163 -1.41 -8.20 -7.33
C PHE A 163 -1.65 -9.65 -7.83
N ASP A 164 -0.87 -10.09 -8.78
CA ASP A 164 -1.02 -11.32 -9.55
C ASP A 164 -0.33 -12.56 -8.93
N GLY A 165 -0.09 -12.54 -7.62
CA GLY A 165 0.75 -13.50 -6.93
C GLY A 165 0.17 -14.89 -6.65
N TYR A 166 -1.01 -15.24 -7.17
CA TYR A 166 -1.65 -16.51 -6.80
C TYR A 166 -1.62 -17.60 -7.89
N GLU A 167 -1.07 -17.31 -9.06
CA GLU A 167 -1.16 -18.24 -10.18
C GLU A 167 0.09 -19.11 -10.37
N LEU A 168 1.16 -18.85 -9.62
CA LEU A 168 2.44 -19.53 -9.80
C LEU A 168 2.85 -20.26 -8.52
N GLU A 169 2.59 -21.56 -8.49
CA GLU A 169 3.12 -22.45 -7.44
C GLU A 169 4.64 -22.32 -7.35
N GLY A 170 5.13 -22.00 -6.17
CA GLY A 170 6.56 -22.10 -5.82
C GLY A 170 7.47 -21.01 -6.36
N HIS A 171 6.97 -19.99 -7.05
CA HIS A 171 7.78 -18.90 -7.57
C HIS A 171 7.46 -17.56 -6.89
N ASN A 172 8.54 -16.82 -6.60
CA ASN A 172 8.41 -15.44 -6.18
C ASN A 172 7.95 -14.60 -7.38
N ASN A 173 6.63 -14.38 -7.51
CA ASN A 173 6.04 -13.60 -8.58
C ASN A 173 6.26 -12.09 -8.37
N ASN A 174 7.53 -11.70 -8.34
CA ASN A 174 8.00 -10.36 -8.04
C ASN A 174 9.00 -9.94 -9.11
N ILE A 175 8.74 -8.80 -9.75
CA ILE A 175 9.61 -8.26 -10.82
C ILE A 175 11.02 -7.90 -10.34
N TYR A 176 11.23 -7.78 -9.04
CA TYR A 176 12.54 -7.53 -8.43
C TYR A 176 13.22 -8.80 -7.92
N ALA A 177 12.70 -9.99 -8.25
CA ALA A 177 13.35 -11.24 -7.90
C ALA A 177 14.83 -11.24 -8.37
N ASP A 178 15.70 -11.83 -7.57
CA ASP A 178 17.16 -11.90 -7.78
C ASP A 178 17.89 -10.54 -7.81
N THR A 179 17.23 -9.47 -7.35
CA THR A 179 17.89 -8.17 -7.11
C THR A 179 18.23 -7.97 -5.62
N SER A 180 18.92 -6.87 -5.30
CA SER A 180 19.23 -6.49 -3.92
C SER A 180 17.97 -6.53 -3.04
N GLY A 181 18.06 -7.12 -1.86
CA GLY A 181 16.91 -7.30 -0.95
C GLY A 181 15.93 -8.42 -1.32
N TYR A 182 16.11 -9.06 -2.49
CA TYR A 182 15.29 -10.18 -2.98
C TYR A 182 16.15 -11.35 -3.48
N ASP A 183 17.27 -11.58 -2.83
CA ASP A 183 18.19 -12.67 -3.15
C ASP A 183 17.49 -14.04 -3.05
N ALA A 184 17.70 -14.91 -4.05
CA ALA A 184 17.09 -16.23 -4.15
C ALA A 184 17.30 -17.13 -2.91
N LYS A 185 18.41 -16.96 -2.18
CA LYS A 185 18.64 -17.67 -0.91
C LYS A 185 17.64 -17.32 0.20
N TRP A 186 16.91 -16.22 0.04
CA TRP A 186 15.85 -15.74 0.94
C TRP A 186 14.45 -15.95 0.34
N ALA A 187 14.35 -16.59 -0.82
CA ALA A 187 13.07 -17.04 -1.35
C ALA A 187 12.53 -18.14 -0.45
N PHE A 188 11.87 -17.74 0.62
CA PHE A 188 11.03 -18.65 1.39
C PHE A 188 9.92 -19.14 0.47
N GLU A 189 9.47 -20.38 0.68
CA GLU A 189 8.24 -20.84 0.09
C GLU A 189 7.16 -19.80 0.39
N ILE A 190 6.71 -19.12 -0.65
CA ILE A 190 5.66 -18.12 -0.51
C ILE A 190 4.37 -18.89 -0.33
N ASP A 191 3.81 -18.82 0.87
CA ASP A 191 2.48 -19.32 1.13
C ASP A 191 1.47 -18.39 0.45
N GLY A 192 1.12 -18.73 -0.80
CA GLY A 192 0.16 -17.97 -1.59
C GLY A 192 -1.20 -17.88 -0.92
N ASP A 193 -1.62 -18.94 -0.24
CA ASP A 193 -2.88 -18.96 0.52
C ASP A 193 -2.87 -17.95 1.67
N LYS A 194 -1.74 -17.77 2.34
CA LYS A 194 -1.61 -16.76 3.39
C LYS A 194 -1.83 -15.34 2.84
N PHE A 195 -1.25 -15.02 1.70
CA PHE A 195 -1.42 -13.69 1.08
C PHE A 195 -2.86 -13.45 0.65
N ILE A 196 -3.51 -14.46 0.08
CA ILE A 196 -4.90 -14.39 -0.33
C ILE A 196 -5.81 -14.23 0.89
N ASN A 197 -5.58 -15.01 1.95
CA ASN A 197 -6.33 -14.92 3.19
C ASN A 197 -6.19 -13.55 3.86
N ASN A 198 -4.99 -12.95 3.86
CA ASN A 198 -4.77 -11.60 4.37
C ASN A 198 -5.58 -10.56 3.58
N ARG A 199 -5.64 -10.69 2.24
CA ARG A 199 -6.49 -9.81 1.41
C ARG A 199 -7.96 -10.01 1.67
N ALA A 200 -8.42 -11.24 1.77
CA ALA A 200 -9.81 -11.54 2.12
C ALA A 200 -10.20 -10.94 3.48
N GLN A 201 -9.30 -11.03 4.47
CA GLN A 201 -9.50 -10.41 5.77
C GLN A 201 -9.58 -8.88 5.65
N LEU A 202 -8.71 -8.25 4.86
CA LEU A 202 -8.75 -6.81 4.61
C LEU A 202 -10.08 -6.40 3.99
N PHE A 203 -10.53 -7.09 2.93
CA PHE A 203 -11.78 -6.78 2.24
C PHE A 203 -13.00 -6.94 3.16
N ASN A 204 -13.01 -7.98 3.98
CA ASN A 204 -14.07 -8.19 4.96
C ASN A 204 -14.03 -7.20 6.14
N THR A 205 -12.88 -6.60 6.42
CA THR A 205 -12.77 -5.56 7.46
C THR A 205 -13.30 -4.21 6.97
N TYR A 206 -13.07 -3.88 5.71
CA TYR A 206 -13.48 -2.62 5.09
C TYR A 206 -14.58 -2.86 4.06
N THR A 207 -15.75 -3.25 4.52
CA THR A 207 -16.89 -3.65 3.68
C THR A 207 -17.49 -2.53 2.84
N ASP A 208 -17.24 -1.30 3.18
CA ASP A 208 -17.63 -0.06 2.50
C ASP A 208 -16.61 0.44 1.47
N VAL A 209 -15.48 -0.25 1.34
CA VAL A 209 -14.43 0.03 0.36
C VAL A 209 -14.59 -0.90 -0.85
N ASP A 210 -14.61 -0.35 -2.06
CA ASP A 210 -14.59 -1.11 -3.33
C ASP A 210 -13.13 -1.44 -3.67
N PHE A 211 -12.73 -2.71 -3.53
CA PHE A 211 -11.42 -3.20 -3.91
C PHE A 211 -11.44 -3.70 -5.36
N VAL A 212 -10.72 -3.01 -6.23
CA VAL A 212 -10.76 -3.23 -7.66
C VAL A 212 -9.45 -3.84 -8.15
N TRP A 213 -9.47 -5.10 -8.48
CA TRP A 213 -8.28 -5.76 -9.02
C TRP A 213 -8.09 -5.41 -10.50
N VAL A 214 -6.96 -4.80 -10.80
CA VAL A 214 -6.64 -4.29 -12.13
C VAL A 214 -5.71 -5.26 -12.85
N THR A 215 -6.16 -5.80 -13.96
CA THR A 215 -5.38 -6.70 -14.83
C THR A 215 -5.38 -6.17 -16.25
N GLN A 216 -4.46 -6.67 -17.10
CA GLN A 216 -4.37 -6.17 -18.47
C GLN A 216 -5.70 -6.25 -19.24
N HIS A 217 -6.46 -7.33 -19.04
CA HIS A 217 -7.70 -7.59 -19.77
C HIS A 217 -8.97 -7.54 -18.91
N GLY A 218 -8.86 -7.19 -17.64
CA GLY A 218 -9.99 -7.16 -16.72
C GLY A 218 -10.55 -8.54 -16.35
N LYS A 219 -9.81 -9.60 -16.64
CA LYS A 219 -10.21 -10.99 -16.37
C LYS A 219 -9.00 -11.78 -15.92
N SER A 220 -9.12 -12.36 -14.75
CA SER A 220 -8.18 -13.32 -14.19
C SER A 220 -8.95 -14.28 -13.30
N THR A 221 -8.38 -15.43 -13.02
CA THR A 221 -8.99 -16.38 -12.09
C THR A 221 -9.04 -15.77 -10.69
N VAL A 222 -10.23 -15.64 -10.14
CA VAL A 222 -10.42 -15.15 -8.77
C VAL A 222 -10.19 -16.30 -7.81
N PRO A 223 -9.25 -16.19 -6.87
CA PRO A 223 -9.06 -17.16 -5.81
C PRO A 223 -10.35 -17.42 -5.02
N GLU A 224 -10.55 -18.65 -4.56
CA GLU A 224 -11.78 -19.06 -3.88
C GLU A 224 -12.08 -18.17 -2.67
N GLN A 225 -11.05 -17.82 -1.91
CA GLN A 225 -11.16 -16.97 -0.71
C GLN A 225 -11.72 -15.57 -1.02
N LEU A 226 -11.44 -15.04 -2.21
CA LEU A 226 -11.89 -13.69 -2.62
C LEU A 226 -13.27 -13.70 -3.29
N LYS A 227 -13.77 -14.85 -3.75
CA LYS A 227 -15.09 -14.96 -4.36
C LYS A 227 -16.24 -14.59 -3.41
N TRP A 228 -16.00 -14.72 -2.12
CA TRP A 228 -16.97 -14.42 -1.06
C TRP A 228 -16.95 -12.95 -0.60
N CYS A 229 -16.00 -12.16 -1.10
CA CYS A 229 -15.91 -10.73 -0.78
C CYS A 229 -16.82 -9.95 -1.73
N SER A 230 -17.92 -9.42 -1.21
CA SER A 230 -18.93 -8.70 -2.02
C SER A 230 -18.44 -7.36 -2.57
N ASN A 231 -17.38 -6.81 -2.00
CA ASN A 231 -16.75 -5.53 -2.34
C ASN A 231 -15.47 -5.69 -3.18
N HIS A 232 -15.38 -6.80 -3.93
CA HIS A 232 -14.26 -7.09 -4.81
C HIS A 232 -14.73 -7.30 -6.25
N ARG A 233 -14.08 -6.64 -7.21
CA ARG A 233 -14.31 -6.80 -8.65
C ARG A 233 -13.03 -6.68 -9.45
N GLN A 234 -13.09 -7.01 -10.74
CA GLN A 234 -11.96 -6.89 -11.67
C GLN A 234 -12.27 -5.89 -12.79
N ILE A 235 -11.23 -5.18 -13.23
CA ILE A 235 -11.28 -4.29 -14.39
C ILE A 235 -10.01 -4.41 -15.24
N SER A 236 -10.07 -3.91 -16.48
CA SER A 236 -8.91 -3.79 -17.34
C SER A 236 -8.10 -2.50 -17.06
N PHE A 237 -6.87 -2.43 -17.60
CA PHE A 237 -6.08 -1.18 -17.61
C PHE A 237 -6.82 -0.02 -18.28
N ARG A 238 -7.56 -0.31 -19.36
CA ARG A 238 -8.37 0.69 -20.04
C ARG A 238 -9.45 1.26 -19.13
N ASP A 239 -10.12 0.39 -18.38
CA ASP A 239 -11.18 0.82 -17.47
C ASP A 239 -10.59 1.61 -16.30
N LEU A 240 -9.41 1.25 -15.79
CA LEU A 240 -8.69 2.04 -14.78
C LEU A 240 -8.45 3.47 -15.28
N VAL A 241 -7.92 3.60 -16.52
CA VAL A 241 -7.67 4.93 -17.13
C VAL A 241 -8.96 5.73 -17.22
N LEU A 242 -10.06 5.11 -17.66
CA LEU A 242 -11.36 5.77 -17.77
C LEU A 242 -11.99 6.12 -16.41
N GLU A 243 -11.93 5.20 -15.44
CA GLU A 243 -12.52 5.45 -14.10
C GLU A 243 -11.73 6.49 -13.30
N CYS A 244 -10.45 6.66 -13.57
CA CYS A 244 -9.57 7.57 -12.83
C CYS A 244 -9.22 8.84 -13.60
N ASP A 245 -9.72 9.02 -14.82
CA ASP A 245 -9.41 10.18 -15.66
C ASP A 245 -7.89 10.37 -15.83
N LEU A 246 -7.16 9.30 -16.22
CA LEU A 246 -5.70 9.27 -16.34
C LEU A 246 -5.23 9.51 -17.78
#